data_d050d306f91cefadcb24c6b1ad3c1957
#
_entry.id   d050d306f91cefadcb24c6b1ad3c1957
#
_cell.length_a   1.000
_cell.length_b   1.000
_cell.length_c   1.000
_cell.angle_alpha   90.00
_cell.angle_beta   90.00
_cell.angle_gamma   90.00
#
_symmetry.space_group_name_H-M   'P 1'
#
loop_
_entity.id
_entity.type
_entity.pdbx_description
1 polymer ?
#
loop_
_entity_poly.entity_id
_entity_poly.type
_entity_poly.pdbx_seq_one_letter_code
_entity_poly.pdbx_strand_id
1 'polypeptide(L)'
;MLLRDLGEWELLRRLAAYAPPGQLEDDAAILQPDSGTATAPLVVNTDVLVEGVHFSDTTMGPADLGWRAAATNLSDLAATGCGSVVGLTVGLVAPAETPWAWVAGVYEGLSLALRTYGGQLLGGDCSGGLQRMLAITALGRIGPGAIRRGDGQAGDWLVCTGPHGLSRLGLALLQQALAAEHADALSPGLRQRAIEAHRRPKPRLDAVTALARSQPPGSPWRVGGTDSSDGLAAAAAHLARGAGCIAELDHNNLPIDPELAALPQGERWCLAGGEDFELVLALEPTWAQALIETLPGCCQLGQLRPPTPAAAAGSLLWQGSNQPLEGSTGYSHF
;
A
#
# COMPACT_ATOMS: atom_id res chain seq x y z
N MET A 1 4.39 -30.65 -4.87
CA MET A 1 4.75 -29.22 -4.71
C MET A 1 3.55 -28.53 -4.08
N LEU A 2 3.74 -27.92 -2.94
CA LEU A 2 2.72 -27.20 -2.19
C LEU A 2 2.96 -25.69 -2.36
N LEU A 3 1.98 -24.83 -2.03
CA LEU A 3 2.14 -23.37 -2.13
C LEU A 3 3.35 -22.87 -1.30
N ARG A 4 3.54 -23.40 -0.09
CA ARG A 4 4.72 -23.09 0.74
C ARG A 4 6.08 -23.44 0.10
N ASP A 5 6.08 -24.35 -0.89
CA ASP A 5 7.31 -24.73 -1.59
C ASP A 5 7.59 -23.79 -2.79
N LEU A 6 6.58 -23.04 -3.24
CA LEU A 6 6.66 -22.09 -4.34
C LEU A 6 7.02 -20.69 -3.85
N GLY A 7 6.42 -20.25 -2.74
CA GLY A 7 6.38 -18.85 -2.37
C GLY A 7 5.47 -18.00 -3.28
N GLU A 8 5.11 -16.83 -2.81
CA GLU A 8 4.13 -15.95 -3.46
C GLU A 8 4.57 -15.48 -4.84
N TRP A 9 5.82 -15.06 -5.01
CA TRP A 9 6.38 -14.59 -6.29
C TRP A 9 6.30 -15.63 -7.41
N GLU A 10 6.67 -16.85 -7.13
CA GLU A 10 6.61 -17.91 -8.12
C GLU A 10 5.15 -18.30 -8.42
N LEU A 11 4.26 -18.21 -7.43
CA LEU A 11 2.83 -18.39 -7.63
C LEU A 11 2.28 -17.34 -8.60
N LEU A 12 2.52 -16.04 -8.35
CA LEU A 12 2.07 -14.94 -9.22
C LEU A 12 2.64 -15.08 -10.64
N ARG A 13 3.94 -15.42 -10.76
CA ARG A 13 4.57 -15.67 -12.05
C ARG A 13 3.87 -16.77 -12.86
N ARG A 14 3.43 -17.85 -12.19
CA ARG A 14 2.67 -18.93 -12.86
C ARG A 14 1.26 -18.51 -13.22
N LEU A 15 0.61 -17.73 -12.36
CA LEU A 15 -0.73 -17.21 -12.61
C LEU A 15 -0.77 -16.23 -13.78
N ALA A 16 0.33 -15.55 -14.07
CA ALA A 16 0.44 -14.63 -15.21
C ALA A 16 0.15 -15.31 -16.56
N ALA A 17 0.33 -16.64 -16.67
CA ALA A 17 -0.04 -17.40 -17.87
C ALA A 17 -1.56 -17.43 -18.17
N TYR A 18 -2.39 -17.10 -17.18
CA TYR A 18 -3.86 -17.08 -17.29
C TYR A 18 -4.44 -15.68 -17.47
N ALA A 19 -3.60 -14.65 -17.48
CA ALA A 19 -3.99 -13.25 -17.64
C ALA A 19 -3.41 -12.67 -18.94
N PRO A 20 -3.97 -11.57 -19.47
CA PRO A 20 -3.33 -10.81 -20.53
C PRO A 20 -1.91 -10.36 -20.12
N PRO A 21 -0.96 -10.25 -21.07
CA PRO A 21 0.41 -9.80 -20.77
C PRO A 21 0.41 -8.45 -20.02
N GLY A 22 1.19 -8.37 -18.96
CA GLY A 22 1.32 -7.16 -18.13
C GLY A 22 0.17 -6.89 -17.14
N GLN A 23 -0.91 -7.70 -17.16
CA GLN A 23 -2.10 -7.42 -16.35
C GLN A 23 -1.87 -7.63 -14.84
N LEU A 24 -0.92 -8.47 -14.44
CA LEU A 24 -0.60 -8.76 -13.03
C LEU A 24 0.70 -8.08 -12.55
N GLU A 25 1.13 -7.00 -13.21
CA GLU A 25 2.39 -6.32 -12.90
C GLU A 25 2.20 -5.12 -11.96
N ASP A 26 0.98 -4.55 -11.89
CA ASP A 26 0.61 -3.39 -11.09
C ASP A 26 -0.32 -3.77 -9.93
N ASP A 27 -0.60 -2.82 -9.02
CA ASP A 27 -1.46 -3.00 -7.84
C ASP A 27 -2.92 -3.25 -8.20
N ALA A 28 -3.39 -2.74 -9.34
CA ALA A 28 -4.75 -2.95 -9.83
C ALA A 28 -4.78 -3.09 -11.36
N ALA A 29 -5.81 -3.78 -11.85
CA ALA A 29 -6.02 -3.94 -13.28
C ALA A 29 -6.68 -2.71 -13.89
N ILE A 30 -6.16 -2.22 -15.03
CA ILE A 30 -6.74 -1.11 -15.79
C ILE A 30 -7.52 -1.69 -16.98
N LEU A 31 -8.84 -1.44 -17.00
CA LEU A 31 -9.73 -1.83 -18.08
C LEU A 31 -10.00 -0.64 -18.99
N GLN A 32 -9.49 -0.70 -20.23
CA GLN A 32 -9.71 0.35 -21.21
C GLN A 32 -11.17 0.36 -21.66
N PRO A 33 -11.80 1.53 -21.84
CA PRO A 33 -13.12 1.61 -22.42
C PRO A 33 -13.09 1.21 -23.89
N ASP A 34 -14.25 0.82 -24.42
CA ASP A 34 -14.39 0.53 -25.85
C ASP A 34 -13.94 1.72 -26.70
N SER A 35 -13.32 1.43 -27.85
CA SER A 35 -12.84 2.43 -28.79
C SER A 35 -13.98 3.38 -29.21
N GLY A 36 -13.79 4.67 -28.99
CA GLY A 36 -14.76 5.73 -29.34
C GLY A 36 -15.61 6.24 -28.17
N THR A 37 -15.44 5.70 -26.95
CA THR A 37 -16.09 6.25 -25.76
C THR A 37 -15.16 7.26 -25.06
N ALA A 38 -15.72 8.40 -24.63
CA ALA A 38 -15.00 9.44 -23.88
C ALA A 38 -14.94 9.14 -22.35
N THR A 39 -15.15 7.89 -21.95
CA THR A 39 -15.14 7.48 -20.55
C THR A 39 -13.72 7.16 -20.07
N ALA A 40 -13.37 7.62 -18.85
CA ALA A 40 -12.10 7.26 -18.23
C ALA A 40 -12.00 5.74 -18.01
N PRO A 41 -10.79 5.15 -18.15
CA PRO A 41 -10.56 3.74 -17.87
C PRO A 41 -11.03 3.35 -16.47
N LEU A 42 -11.53 2.11 -16.33
CA LEU A 42 -11.84 1.53 -15.03
C LEU A 42 -10.58 0.94 -14.41
N VAL A 43 -10.50 1.05 -13.09
CA VAL A 43 -9.51 0.35 -12.26
C VAL A 43 -10.24 -0.63 -11.37
N VAL A 44 -9.71 -1.83 -11.26
CA VAL A 44 -10.28 -2.89 -10.42
C VAL A 44 -9.18 -3.69 -9.73
N ASN A 45 -9.35 -3.93 -8.43
CA ASN A 45 -8.54 -4.87 -7.65
C ASN A 45 -9.42 -5.72 -6.74
N THR A 46 -8.83 -6.73 -6.13
CA THR A 46 -9.48 -7.56 -5.11
C THR A 46 -8.48 -7.98 -4.05
N ASP A 47 -8.79 -7.67 -2.78
CA ASP A 47 -8.07 -8.16 -1.62
C ASP A 47 -8.94 -9.08 -0.77
N VAL A 48 -8.27 -10.00 -0.07
CA VAL A 48 -8.91 -10.93 0.84
C VAL A 48 -8.32 -10.77 2.25
N LEU A 49 -9.17 -10.44 3.23
CA LEU A 49 -8.81 -10.39 4.63
C LEU A 49 -9.29 -11.65 5.34
N VAL A 50 -8.39 -12.36 5.99
CA VAL A 50 -8.63 -13.64 6.66
C VAL A 50 -8.38 -13.50 8.15
N GLU A 51 -9.33 -13.96 8.97
CA GLU A 51 -9.17 -14.02 10.42
C GLU A 51 -7.96 -14.86 10.84
N GLY A 52 -7.21 -14.37 11.82
CA GLY A 52 -5.96 -15.00 12.27
C GLY A 52 -4.75 -14.72 11.40
N VAL A 53 -4.93 -14.13 10.21
CA VAL A 53 -3.86 -13.67 9.32
C VAL A 53 -3.82 -12.14 9.29
N HIS A 54 -4.90 -11.50 8.85
CA HIS A 54 -4.96 -10.06 8.64
C HIS A 54 -5.68 -9.31 9.77
N PHE A 55 -6.50 -9.98 10.56
CA PHE A 55 -7.21 -9.40 11.70
C PHE A 55 -7.52 -10.43 12.78
N SER A 56 -7.80 -9.93 13.97
CA SER A 56 -8.31 -10.71 15.09
C SER A 56 -9.17 -9.81 15.99
N ASP A 57 -10.04 -10.40 16.81
CA ASP A 57 -10.85 -9.63 17.76
C ASP A 57 -10.03 -8.91 18.82
N THR A 58 -8.77 -9.32 19.05
CA THR A 58 -7.84 -8.65 19.99
C THR A 58 -7.22 -7.40 19.40
N THR A 59 -7.08 -7.31 18.07
CA THR A 59 -6.41 -6.18 17.41
C THR A 59 -7.37 -5.17 16.84
N MET A 60 -8.58 -5.59 16.41
CA MET A 60 -9.53 -4.65 15.83
C MET A 60 -10.98 -5.09 16.00
N GLY A 61 -11.85 -4.12 16.29
CA GLY A 61 -13.30 -4.33 16.31
C GLY A 61 -13.87 -4.39 14.88
N PRO A 62 -15.13 -4.84 14.75
CA PRO A 62 -15.75 -5.04 13.44
C PRO A 62 -15.85 -3.75 12.60
N ALA A 63 -16.09 -2.60 13.19
CA ALA A 63 -16.12 -1.33 12.45
C ALA A 63 -14.75 -0.90 11.95
N ASP A 64 -13.68 -1.16 12.72
CA ASP A 64 -12.30 -0.91 12.26
C ASP A 64 -11.92 -1.88 11.15
N LEU A 65 -12.33 -3.15 11.26
CA LEU A 65 -12.14 -4.15 10.20
C LEU A 65 -12.82 -3.73 8.89
N GLY A 66 -14.08 -3.27 8.96
CA GLY A 66 -14.79 -2.79 7.78
C GLY A 66 -14.12 -1.58 7.13
N TRP A 67 -13.67 -0.60 7.95
CA TRP A 67 -12.87 0.51 7.44
C TRP A 67 -11.60 0.02 6.74
N ARG A 68 -10.83 -0.83 7.42
CA ARG A 68 -9.57 -1.35 6.90
C ARG A 68 -9.77 -2.13 5.60
N ALA A 69 -10.77 -3.00 5.52
CA ALA A 69 -11.10 -3.77 4.32
C ALA A 69 -11.41 -2.87 3.11
N ALA A 70 -12.09 -1.74 3.32
CA ALA A 70 -12.24 -0.75 2.26
C ALA A 70 -10.92 -0.03 1.96
N ALA A 71 -10.19 0.41 2.99
CA ALA A 71 -9.00 1.24 2.82
C ALA A 71 -7.85 0.52 2.10
N THR A 72 -7.62 -0.78 2.35
CA THR A 72 -6.60 -1.56 1.65
C THR A 72 -6.88 -1.59 0.15
N ASN A 73 -8.09 -1.92 -0.25
CA ASN A 73 -8.48 -1.94 -1.66
C ASN A 73 -8.46 -0.55 -2.31
N LEU A 74 -8.84 0.50 -1.57
CA LEU A 74 -8.76 1.87 -2.06
C LEU A 74 -7.30 2.35 -2.18
N SER A 75 -6.37 1.76 -1.43
CA SER A 75 -4.92 2.01 -1.55
C SER A 75 -4.39 1.56 -2.91
N ASP A 76 -4.73 0.35 -3.36
CA ASP A 76 -4.36 -0.15 -4.69
C ASP A 76 -4.95 0.71 -5.80
N LEU A 77 -6.21 1.15 -5.65
CA LEU A 77 -6.79 2.09 -6.60
C LEU A 77 -6.00 3.40 -6.64
N ALA A 78 -5.59 3.93 -5.48
CA ALA A 78 -4.77 5.15 -5.42
C ALA A 78 -3.40 4.92 -6.06
N ALA A 79 -2.75 3.79 -5.77
CA ALA A 79 -1.46 3.40 -6.34
C ALA A 79 -1.50 3.28 -7.88
N THR A 80 -2.68 3.04 -8.45
CA THR A 80 -2.89 2.95 -9.90
C THR A 80 -3.37 4.27 -10.52
N GLY A 81 -3.55 5.34 -9.71
CA GLY A 81 -3.95 6.68 -10.19
C GLY A 81 -5.46 6.89 -10.25
N CYS A 82 -6.22 6.24 -9.40
CA CYS A 82 -7.67 6.42 -9.29
C CYS A 82 -8.03 7.86 -8.89
N GLY A 83 -8.81 8.52 -9.72
CA GLY A 83 -9.33 9.88 -9.45
C GLY A 83 -10.73 9.89 -8.84
N SER A 84 -11.49 8.78 -8.96
CA SER A 84 -12.82 8.66 -8.34
C SER A 84 -13.18 7.20 -8.08
N VAL A 85 -13.65 6.92 -6.88
CA VAL A 85 -14.13 5.59 -6.48
C VAL A 85 -15.54 5.39 -7.01
N VAL A 86 -15.79 4.26 -7.66
CA VAL A 86 -17.13 3.84 -8.12
C VAL A 86 -17.85 3.10 -6.98
N GLY A 87 -17.17 2.16 -6.34
CA GLY A 87 -17.72 1.44 -5.20
C GLY A 87 -17.03 0.10 -4.94
N LEU A 88 -17.60 -0.65 -4.00
CA LEU A 88 -17.08 -1.94 -3.55
C LEU A 88 -18.14 -3.04 -3.69
N THR A 89 -17.71 -4.27 -4.02
CA THR A 89 -18.47 -5.47 -3.72
C THR A 89 -17.82 -6.23 -2.57
N VAL A 90 -18.63 -6.98 -1.79
CA VAL A 90 -18.18 -7.65 -0.56
C VAL A 90 -18.56 -9.11 -0.59
N GLY A 91 -17.59 -10.01 -0.69
CA GLY A 91 -17.76 -11.42 -0.38
C GLY A 91 -17.54 -11.64 1.13
N LEU A 92 -18.60 -12.01 1.84
CA LEU A 92 -18.54 -12.31 3.27
C LEU A 92 -18.58 -13.82 3.48
N VAL A 93 -17.56 -14.37 4.13
CA VAL A 93 -17.58 -15.75 4.63
C VAL A 93 -17.55 -15.69 6.16
N ALA A 94 -18.42 -16.42 6.84
CA ALA A 94 -18.42 -16.47 8.29
C ALA A 94 -19.03 -17.78 8.84
N PRO A 95 -18.60 -18.25 10.04
CA PRO A 95 -19.30 -19.30 10.78
C PRO A 95 -20.74 -18.91 11.09
N ALA A 96 -21.62 -19.89 11.13
CA ALA A 96 -23.06 -19.67 11.41
C ALA A 96 -23.31 -19.03 12.78
N GLU A 97 -22.37 -19.19 13.72
CA GLU A 97 -22.42 -18.66 15.08
C GLU A 97 -21.97 -17.19 15.16
N THR A 98 -21.51 -16.60 14.03
CA THR A 98 -21.07 -15.18 14.02
C THR A 98 -22.22 -14.26 14.36
N PRO A 99 -22.09 -13.41 15.40
CA PRO A 99 -23.15 -12.51 15.81
C PRO A 99 -23.50 -11.50 14.72
N TRP A 100 -24.78 -11.23 14.51
CA TRP A 100 -25.24 -10.15 13.61
C TRP A 100 -24.57 -8.82 13.91
N ALA A 101 -24.37 -8.49 15.19
CA ALA A 101 -23.70 -7.23 15.60
C ALA A 101 -22.28 -7.10 15.03
N TRP A 102 -21.55 -8.23 14.85
CA TRP A 102 -20.26 -8.22 14.21
C TRP A 102 -20.38 -7.88 12.72
N VAL A 103 -21.30 -8.50 12.01
CA VAL A 103 -21.56 -8.23 10.58
C VAL A 103 -21.99 -6.78 10.39
N ALA A 104 -22.96 -6.31 11.19
CA ALA A 104 -23.43 -4.93 11.11
C ALA A 104 -22.28 -3.92 11.31
N GLY A 105 -21.42 -4.16 12.32
CA GLY A 105 -20.26 -3.31 12.57
C GLY A 105 -19.26 -3.27 11.39
N VAL A 106 -19.00 -4.41 10.73
CA VAL A 106 -18.17 -4.45 9.51
C VAL A 106 -18.77 -3.56 8.42
N TYR A 107 -20.07 -3.69 8.15
CA TYR A 107 -20.73 -2.89 7.11
C TYR A 107 -20.85 -1.39 7.49
N GLU A 108 -20.92 -1.07 8.79
CA GLU A 108 -20.80 0.31 9.27
C GLU A 108 -19.43 0.91 8.95
N GLY A 109 -18.35 0.14 9.19
CA GLY A 109 -16.98 0.55 8.86
C GLY A 109 -16.76 0.75 7.36
N LEU A 110 -17.20 -0.20 6.53
CA LEU A 110 -17.20 -0.09 5.06
C LEU A 110 -17.94 1.17 4.60
N SER A 111 -19.15 1.37 5.12
CA SER A 111 -19.99 2.54 4.79
C SER A 111 -19.34 3.86 5.21
N LEU A 112 -18.65 3.89 6.35
CA LEU A 112 -17.92 5.08 6.79
C LEU A 112 -16.76 5.40 5.84
N ALA A 113 -15.97 4.41 5.43
CA ALA A 113 -14.90 4.58 4.46
C ALA A 113 -15.43 5.09 3.11
N LEU A 114 -16.51 4.50 2.59
CA LEU A 114 -17.14 4.94 1.35
C LEU A 114 -17.71 6.37 1.44
N ARG A 115 -18.28 6.77 2.57
CA ARG A 115 -18.69 8.17 2.77
C ARG A 115 -17.51 9.13 2.79
N THR A 116 -16.34 8.69 3.25
CA THR A 116 -15.13 9.51 3.36
C THR A 116 -14.42 9.65 2.01
N TYR A 117 -14.29 8.56 1.26
CA TYR A 117 -13.48 8.51 0.05
C TYR A 117 -14.30 8.48 -1.25
N GLY A 118 -15.61 8.40 -1.13
CA GLY A 118 -16.52 8.29 -2.26
C GLY A 118 -16.88 6.85 -2.61
N GLY A 119 -17.79 6.70 -3.56
CA GLY A 119 -18.31 5.40 -3.99
C GLY A 119 -19.47 4.90 -3.14
N GLN A 120 -19.91 3.69 -3.44
CA GLN A 120 -21.04 3.05 -2.76
C GLN A 120 -20.87 1.55 -2.66
N LEU A 121 -21.62 0.89 -1.79
CA LEU A 121 -21.72 -0.56 -1.78
C LEU A 121 -22.51 -1.02 -3.00
N LEU A 122 -21.87 -1.79 -3.89
CA LEU A 122 -22.47 -2.22 -5.17
C LEU A 122 -23.17 -3.57 -5.07
N GLY A 123 -22.83 -4.39 -4.08
CA GLY A 123 -23.36 -5.71 -3.87
C GLY A 123 -22.35 -6.64 -3.22
N GLY A 124 -22.51 -7.92 -3.45
CA GLY A 124 -21.62 -8.94 -2.89
C GLY A 124 -22.30 -10.29 -2.76
N ASP A 125 -21.69 -11.18 -2.00
CA ASP A 125 -22.18 -12.52 -1.70
C ASP A 125 -21.91 -12.86 -0.24
N CYS A 126 -22.70 -13.81 0.32
CA CYS A 126 -22.53 -14.31 1.67
C CYS A 126 -22.51 -15.83 1.69
N SER A 127 -21.52 -16.41 2.33
CA SER A 127 -21.37 -17.85 2.45
C SER A 127 -21.01 -18.27 3.87
N GLY A 128 -21.41 -19.49 4.26
CA GLY A 128 -20.93 -20.12 5.48
C GLY A 128 -19.51 -20.62 5.34
N GLY A 129 -18.72 -20.57 6.40
CA GLY A 129 -17.35 -21.07 6.42
C GLY A 129 -16.84 -21.36 7.83
N LEU A 130 -15.60 -21.87 7.93
CA LEU A 130 -15.01 -22.23 9.22
C LEU A 130 -14.37 -21.04 9.94
N GLN A 131 -14.04 -19.97 9.22
CA GLN A 131 -13.43 -18.74 9.73
C GLN A 131 -14.00 -17.52 9.03
N ARG A 132 -13.86 -16.35 9.63
CA ARG A 132 -14.34 -15.10 9.03
C ARG A 132 -13.38 -14.63 7.95
N MET A 133 -13.92 -14.28 6.79
CA MET A 133 -13.18 -13.73 5.66
C MET A 133 -13.99 -12.61 5.00
N LEU A 134 -13.30 -11.63 4.49
CA LEU A 134 -13.84 -10.57 3.63
C LEU A 134 -13.04 -10.56 2.32
N ALA A 135 -13.71 -10.79 1.21
CA ALA A 135 -13.15 -10.57 -0.13
C ALA A 135 -13.78 -9.28 -0.68
N ILE A 136 -12.98 -8.25 -0.83
CA ILE A 136 -13.44 -6.95 -1.32
C ILE A 136 -12.97 -6.77 -2.74
N THR A 137 -13.88 -6.46 -3.67
CA THR A 137 -13.49 -5.97 -4.99
C THR A 137 -13.81 -4.48 -5.07
N ALA A 138 -12.80 -3.66 -5.32
CA ALA A 138 -12.93 -2.23 -5.49
C ALA A 138 -12.92 -1.84 -6.97
N LEU A 139 -13.78 -0.88 -7.33
CA LEU A 139 -13.85 -0.29 -8.66
C LEU A 139 -13.66 1.21 -8.56
N GLY A 140 -12.82 1.74 -9.45
CA GLY A 140 -12.58 3.18 -9.59
C GLY A 140 -12.43 3.58 -11.04
N ARG A 141 -12.20 4.86 -11.27
CA ARG A 141 -11.86 5.41 -12.59
C ARG A 141 -10.51 6.11 -12.50
N ILE A 142 -9.68 5.91 -13.52
CA ILE A 142 -8.41 6.64 -13.65
C ILE A 142 -8.71 8.14 -13.63
N GLY A 143 -7.87 8.86 -12.91
CA GLY A 143 -7.88 10.32 -12.83
C GLY A 143 -7.13 10.97 -14.01
N PRO A 144 -6.21 11.89 -13.75
CA PRO A 144 -5.45 12.59 -14.80
C PRO A 144 -4.58 11.66 -15.64
N GLY A 145 -4.11 10.56 -15.05
CA GLY A 145 -3.33 9.53 -15.74
C GLY A 145 -3.10 8.32 -14.85
N ALA A 146 -2.75 7.21 -15.48
CA ALA A 146 -2.39 5.99 -14.76
C ALA A 146 -1.05 6.15 -14.05
N ILE A 147 -0.90 5.49 -12.91
CA ILE A 147 0.35 5.28 -12.20
C ILE A 147 0.70 3.80 -12.40
N ARG A 148 1.96 3.50 -12.71
CA ARG A 148 2.42 2.13 -12.97
C ARG A 148 3.79 1.91 -12.38
N ARG A 149 4.03 0.72 -11.87
CA ARG A 149 5.35 0.35 -11.32
C ARG A 149 6.48 0.53 -12.33
N GLY A 150 6.22 0.24 -13.62
CA GLY A 150 7.19 0.27 -14.70
C GLY A 150 7.48 1.66 -15.29
N ASP A 151 6.74 2.71 -14.93
CA ASP A 151 6.89 4.04 -15.55
C ASP A 151 8.03 4.89 -14.94
N GLY A 152 8.72 4.39 -13.90
CA GLY A 152 9.92 5.03 -13.35
C GLY A 152 11.12 4.96 -14.31
N GLN A 153 12.06 5.88 -14.19
CA GLN A 153 13.28 5.94 -14.98
C GLN A 153 14.50 6.25 -14.11
N ALA A 154 15.68 5.89 -14.57
CA ALA A 154 16.93 6.31 -13.93
C ALA A 154 17.01 7.84 -13.88
N GLY A 155 17.31 8.37 -12.70
CA GLY A 155 17.30 9.81 -12.42
C GLY A 155 16.05 10.30 -11.72
N ASP A 156 14.95 9.55 -11.72
CA ASP A 156 13.75 9.89 -10.95
C ASP A 156 14.04 9.86 -9.45
N TRP A 157 13.47 10.82 -8.73
CA TRP A 157 13.44 10.76 -7.29
C TRP A 157 12.40 9.76 -6.82
N LEU A 158 12.77 8.97 -5.82
CA LEU A 158 11.83 8.21 -5.04
C LEU A 158 11.26 9.11 -3.95
N VAL A 159 9.93 9.27 -3.94
CA VAL A 159 9.20 10.03 -2.93
C VAL A 159 8.21 9.15 -2.22
N CYS A 160 8.01 9.40 -0.93
CA CYS A 160 7.06 8.72 -0.08
C CYS A 160 6.02 9.71 0.43
N THR A 161 4.75 9.35 0.44
CA THR A 161 3.65 10.26 0.76
C THR A 161 3.39 10.46 2.26
N GLY A 162 4.01 9.65 3.12
CA GLY A 162 3.81 9.76 4.56
C GLY A 162 4.69 8.81 5.39
N PRO A 163 4.50 8.80 6.72
CA PRO A 163 5.34 8.05 7.64
C PRO A 163 5.12 6.54 7.55
N HIS A 164 6.17 5.77 7.83
CA HIS A 164 6.17 4.32 7.83
C HIS A 164 6.51 3.71 9.19
N GLY A 165 6.03 2.49 9.40
CA GLY A 165 6.21 1.70 10.62
C GLY A 165 5.18 1.96 11.71
N LEU A 166 4.28 2.93 11.52
CA LEU A 166 3.22 3.22 12.49
C LEU A 166 2.21 2.08 12.61
N SER A 167 1.79 1.47 11.50
CA SER A 167 0.88 0.32 11.53
C SER A 167 1.50 -0.84 12.32
N ARG A 168 2.79 -1.14 12.08
CA ARG A 168 3.50 -2.21 12.78
C ARG A 168 3.68 -1.94 14.28
N LEU A 169 3.95 -0.68 14.66
CA LEU A 169 3.96 -0.25 16.06
C LEU A 169 2.57 -0.43 16.70
N GLY A 170 1.52 -0.02 16.00
CA GLY A 170 0.12 -0.17 16.46
C GLY A 170 -0.25 -1.62 16.71
N LEU A 171 0.11 -2.52 15.79
CA LEU A 171 -0.09 -3.95 15.95
C LEU A 171 0.68 -4.49 17.17
N ALA A 172 1.95 -4.11 17.34
CA ALA A 172 2.76 -4.54 18.48
C ALA A 172 2.18 -4.08 19.83
N LEU A 173 1.64 -2.85 19.90
CA LEU A 173 0.95 -2.32 21.08
C LEU A 173 -0.34 -3.11 21.40
N LEU A 174 -1.16 -3.38 20.38
CA LEU A 174 -2.41 -4.13 20.52
C LEU A 174 -2.19 -5.58 20.95
N GLN A 175 -1.14 -6.19 20.46
CA GLN A 175 -0.72 -7.55 20.81
C GLN A 175 0.07 -7.62 22.11
N GLN A 176 0.39 -6.49 22.74
CA GLN A 176 1.29 -6.41 23.92
C GLN A 176 2.66 -7.06 23.65
N ALA A 177 3.14 -6.96 22.40
CA ALA A 177 4.39 -7.59 21.96
C ALA A 177 5.62 -6.66 22.12
N LEU A 178 5.41 -5.42 22.57
CA LEU A 178 6.48 -4.48 22.88
C LEU A 178 6.89 -4.64 24.34
N ALA A 179 8.19 -4.64 24.63
CA ALA A 179 8.68 -4.66 26.02
C ALA A 179 8.11 -3.45 26.80
N ALA A 180 7.73 -3.67 28.05
CA ALA A 180 7.03 -2.65 28.87
C ALA A 180 7.81 -1.32 28.94
N GLU A 181 9.14 -1.39 29.13
CA GLU A 181 10.01 -0.22 29.16
C GLU A 181 9.95 0.62 27.89
N HIS A 182 9.89 -0.03 26.72
CA HIS A 182 9.75 0.65 25.43
C HIS A 182 8.33 1.17 25.25
N ALA A 183 7.32 0.37 25.61
CA ALA A 183 5.95 0.80 25.54
C ALA A 183 5.70 2.02 26.44
N ASP A 184 6.22 2.06 27.66
CA ASP A 184 6.01 3.14 28.63
C ASP A 184 6.75 4.43 28.24
N ALA A 185 7.84 4.32 27.47
CA ALA A 185 8.59 5.47 26.96
C ALA A 185 7.86 6.23 25.83
N LEU A 186 6.88 5.59 25.15
CA LEU A 186 6.16 6.24 24.06
C LEU A 186 5.13 7.26 24.57
N SER A 187 5.05 8.40 23.90
CA SER A 187 4.03 9.39 24.19
C SER A 187 2.61 8.85 23.94
N PRO A 188 1.60 9.32 24.70
CA PRO A 188 0.20 8.95 24.42
C PRO A 188 -0.23 9.30 22.99
N GLY A 189 0.29 10.39 22.42
CA GLY A 189 0.00 10.82 21.07
C GLY A 189 0.52 9.84 20.02
N LEU A 190 1.75 9.33 20.14
CA LEU A 190 2.29 8.35 19.24
C LEU A 190 1.55 7.00 19.35
N ARG A 191 1.28 6.55 20.58
CA ARG A 191 0.49 5.31 20.80
C ARG A 191 -0.86 5.37 20.09
N GLN A 192 -1.59 6.48 20.22
CA GLN A 192 -2.88 6.67 19.57
C GLN A 192 -2.74 6.66 18.04
N ARG A 193 -1.79 7.44 17.48
CA ARG A 193 -1.55 7.48 16.03
C ARG A 193 -1.18 6.10 15.47
N ALA A 194 -0.34 5.34 16.18
CA ALA A 194 0.08 4.00 15.76
C ALA A 194 -1.10 3.01 15.75
N ILE A 195 -1.91 2.99 16.81
CA ILE A 195 -3.11 2.13 16.87
C ILE A 195 -4.11 2.52 15.78
N GLU A 196 -4.31 3.81 15.55
CA GLU A 196 -5.19 4.30 14.49
C GLU A 196 -4.67 3.94 13.10
N ALA A 197 -3.37 4.10 12.84
CA ALA A 197 -2.74 3.70 11.59
C ALA A 197 -2.94 2.21 11.29
N HIS A 198 -2.82 1.34 12.31
CA HIS A 198 -3.09 -0.08 12.13
C HIS A 198 -4.58 -0.38 11.90
N ARG A 199 -5.47 0.18 12.71
CA ARG A 199 -6.91 -0.13 12.65
C ARG A 199 -7.61 0.54 11.48
N ARG A 200 -7.24 1.80 11.18
CA ARG A 200 -7.90 2.66 10.18
C ARG A 200 -6.90 3.32 9.26
N PRO A 201 -6.18 2.54 8.43
CA PRO A 201 -5.26 3.11 7.47
C PRO A 201 -5.97 4.09 6.53
N LYS A 202 -5.19 4.99 5.92
CA LYS A 202 -5.70 6.01 5.02
C LYS A 202 -5.24 5.69 3.60
N PRO A 203 -6.13 5.31 2.68
CA PRO A 203 -5.78 5.20 1.27
C PRO A 203 -5.44 6.59 0.73
N ARG A 204 -4.35 6.70 0.00
CA ARG A 204 -3.77 7.99 -0.40
C ARG A 204 -4.37 8.55 -1.70
N LEU A 205 -5.71 8.52 -1.81
CA LEU A 205 -6.43 9.18 -2.92
C LEU A 205 -6.19 10.71 -2.96
N ASP A 206 -5.91 11.33 -1.80
CA ASP A 206 -5.48 12.71 -1.69
C ASP A 206 -4.14 12.96 -2.39
N ALA A 207 -3.21 12.01 -2.32
CA ALA A 207 -1.92 12.08 -2.99
C ALA A 207 -2.07 12.07 -4.52
N VAL A 208 -3.01 11.30 -5.08
CA VAL A 208 -3.31 11.31 -6.52
C VAL A 208 -3.78 12.70 -6.95
N THR A 209 -4.62 13.35 -6.13
CA THR A 209 -5.08 14.72 -6.39
C THR A 209 -3.93 15.74 -6.29
N ALA A 210 -3.07 15.60 -5.26
CA ALA A 210 -1.91 16.48 -5.08
C ALA A 210 -0.90 16.32 -6.23
N LEU A 211 -0.65 15.07 -6.65
CA LEU A 211 0.21 14.74 -7.79
C LEU A 211 -0.25 15.43 -9.08
N ALA A 212 -1.55 15.40 -9.35
CA ALA A 212 -2.11 16.10 -10.51
C ALA A 212 -1.96 17.63 -10.44
N ARG A 213 -2.11 18.20 -9.25
CA ARG A 213 -1.97 19.67 -9.03
C ARG A 213 -0.52 20.13 -9.08
N SER A 214 0.42 19.27 -8.71
CA SER A 214 1.85 19.58 -8.70
C SER A 214 2.55 19.28 -10.03
N GLN A 215 1.83 18.73 -11.04
CA GLN A 215 2.42 18.43 -12.34
C GLN A 215 2.98 19.69 -12.99
N PRO A 216 4.27 19.70 -13.38
CA PRO A 216 4.87 20.85 -14.04
C PRO A 216 4.17 21.15 -15.39
N PRO A 217 3.94 22.43 -15.73
CA PRO A 217 3.33 22.78 -16.99
C PRO A 217 4.06 22.23 -18.21
N GLY A 218 3.34 21.53 -19.08
CA GLY A 218 3.90 20.93 -20.29
C GLY A 218 4.61 19.59 -20.11
N SER A 219 4.79 19.10 -18.89
CA SER A 219 5.32 17.77 -18.65
C SER A 219 4.29 16.70 -18.97
N PRO A 220 4.67 15.60 -19.65
CA PRO A 220 3.76 14.47 -19.84
C PRO A 220 3.46 13.80 -18.50
N TRP A 221 2.28 13.17 -18.40
CA TRP A 221 1.99 12.30 -17.26
C TRP A 221 2.82 11.03 -17.36
N ARG A 222 3.87 10.92 -16.54
CA ARG A 222 4.73 9.76 -16.38
C ARG A 222 5.05 9.60 -14.90
N VAL A 223 4.46 8.61 -14.27
CA VAL A 223 4.53 8.40 -12.83
C VAL A 223 4.77 6.92 -12.56
N GLY A 224 5.94 6.57 -12.06
CA GLY A 224 6.18 5.29 -11.42
C GLY A 224 5.54 5.28 -10.04
N GLY A 225 4.85 4.21 -9.65
CA GLY A 225 4.24 4.18 -8.33
C GLY A 225 3.71 2.82 -7.92
N THR A 226 3.60 2.64 -6.61
CA THR A 226 2.96 1.51 -5.92
C THR A 226 2.59 1.97 -4.50
N ASP A 227 1.74 1.24 -3.80
CA ASP A 227 1.55 1.43 -2.38
C ASP A 227 2.58 0.63 -1.55
N SER A 228 2.58 0.82 -0.24
CA SER A 228 3.52 0.18 0.68
C SER A 228 2.83 -0.84 1.59
N SER A 229 1.93 -1.66 1.04
CA SER A 229 1.23 -2.73 1.76
C SER A 229 2.20 -3.70 2.43
N ASP A 230 3.25 -4.15 1.72
CA ASP A 230 4.28 -5.07 2.22
C ASP A 230 5.48 -4.39 2.86
N GLY A 231 5.48 -3.06 2.94
CA GLY A 231 6.53 -2.24 3.52
C GLY A 231 7.28 -1.39 2.50
N LEU A 232 7.93 -0.33 3.03
CA LEU A 232 8.62 0.69 2.25
C LEU A 232 9.72 0.12 1.34
N ALA A 233 10.53 -0.79 1.88
CA ALA A 233 11.62 -1.40 1.14
C ALA A 233 11.09 -2.30 0.01
N ALA A 234 10.02 -3.08 0.25
CA ALA A 234 9.40 -3.88 -0.80
C ALA A 234 8.85 -2.99 -1.93
N ALA A 235 8.13 -1.91 -1.60
CA ALA A 235 7.61 -0.95 -2.56
C ALA A 235 8.73 -0.31 -3.41
N ALA A 236 9.81 0.15 -2.79
CA ALA A 236 10.96 0.70 -3.50
C ALA A 236 11.65 -0.33 -4.43
N ALA A 237 11.76 -1.59 -3.99
CA ALA A 237 12.31 -2.69 -4.80
C ALA A 237 11.41 -3.02 -6.01
N HIS A 238 10.10 -3.00 -5.83
CA HIS A 238 9.13 -3.22 -6.91
C HIS A 238 9.25 -2.13 -7.99
N LEU A 239 9.32 -0.85 -7.59
CA LEU A 239 9.53 0.25 -8.51
C LEU A 239 10.87 0.15 -9.24
N ALA A 240 11.95 -0.13 -8.51
CA ALA A 240 13.27 -0.29 -9.10
C ALA A 240 13.29 -1.43 -10.12
N ARG A 241 12.66 -2.56 -9.83
CA ARG A 241 12.56 -3.71 -10.74
C ARG A 241 11.71 -3.39 -11.96
N GLY A 242 10.52 -2.80 -11.77
CA GLY A 242 9.62 -2.40 -12.86
C GLY A 242 10.25 -1.40 -13.81
N ALA A 243 11.05 -0.46 -13.28
CA ALA A 243 11.79 0.54 -14.03
C ALA A 243 13.11 0.02 -14.65
N GLY A 244 13.49 -1.24 -14.40
CA GLY A 244 14.81 -1.76 -14.82
C GLY A 244 15.99 -1.06 -14.14
N CYS A 245 15.80 -0.53 -12.92
CA CYS A 245 16.73 0.29 -12.16
C CYS A 245 17.13 -0.37 -10.83
N ILE A 246 18.06 0.25 -10.11
CA ILE A 246 18.29 0.06 -8.69
C ILE A 246 17.68 1.25 -7.93
N ALA A 247 17.30 1.07 -6.66
CA ALA A 247 16.90 2.17 -5.79
C ALA A 247 18.02 2.47 -4.78
N GLU A 248 18.51 3.72 -4.77
CA GLU A 248 19.39 4.24 -3.72
C GLU A 248 18.53 5.03 -2.73
N LEU A 249 18.47 4.57 -1.47
CA LEU A 249 17.71 5.19 -0.40
C LEU A 249 18.62 6.06 0.48
N ASP A 250 18.13 7.24 0.88
CA ASP A 250 18.83 8.09 1.83
C ASP A 250 18.41 7.71 3.26
N HIS A 251 19.34 7.18 4.03
CA HIS A 251 19.13 6.78 5.42
C HIS A 251 18.63 7.94 6.30
N ASN A 252 19.09 9.17 6.02
CA ASN A 252 18.72 10.34 6.82
C ASN A 252 17.31 10.86 6.50
N ASN A 253 16.72 10.43 5.39
CA ASN A 253 15.40 10.84 4.94
C ASN A 253 14.33 9.74 5.09
N LEU A 254 14.60 8.72 5.90
CA LEU A 254 13.58 7.72 6.19
C LEU A 254 12.34 8.38 6.80
N PRO A 255 11.13 8.08 6.28
CA PRO A 255 9.88 8.67 6.76
C PRO A 255 9.43 8.00 8.07
N ILE A 256 10.20 8.14 9.12
CA ILE A 256 9.99 7.51 10.41
C ILE A 256 9.69 8.54 11.50
N ASP A 257 8.70 8.26 12.35
CA ASP A 257 8.45 9.09 13.52
C ASP A 257 9.67 9.07 14.48
N PRO A 258 10.14 10.21 15.01
CA PRO A 258 11.33 10.25 15.86
C PRO A 258 11.27 9.38 17.12
N GLU A 259 10.10 9.24 17.75
CA GLU A 259 9.95 8.36 18.92
C GLU A 259 10.00 6.87 18.48
N LEU A 260 9.46 6.56 17.31
CA LEU A 260 9.58 5.21 16.73
C LEU A 260 11.03 4.90 16.35
N ALA A 261 11.75 5.86 15.76
CA ALA A 261 13.16 5.70 15.40
C ALA A 261 14.06 5.42 16.62
N ALA A 262 13.67 5.89 17.81
CA ALA A 262 14.39 5.63 19.05
C ALA A 262 14.23 4.17 19.57
N LEU A 263 13.28 3.40 19.05
CA LEU A 263 13.11 1.98 19.40
C LEU A 263 14.15 1.12 18.69
N PRO A 264 14.65 0.04 19.31
CA PRO A 264 15.63 -0.86 18.69
C PRO A 264 15.19 -1.46 17.36
N GLN A 265 13.88 -1.64 17.17
CA GLN A 265 13.27 -2.19 15.94
C GLN A 265 12.67 -1.11 15.01
N GLY A 266 12.79 0.18 15.37
CA GLY A 266 12.10 1.27 14.69
C GLY A 266 12.42 1.37 13.20
N GLU A 267 13.70 1.39 12.84
CA GLU A 267 14.13 1.41 11.44
C GLU A 267 13.64 0.18 10.66
N ARG A 268 13.77 -1.01 11.25
CA ARG A 268 13.26 -2.23 10.63
C ARG A 268 11.75 -2.16 10.40
N TRP A 269 10.99 -1.58 11.34
CA TRP A 269 9.55 -1.43 11.18
C TRP A 269 9.20 -0.37 10.12
N CYS A 270 9.96 0.70 10.01
CA CYS A 270 9.81 1.66 8.91
C CYS A 270 10.04 0.99 7.55
N LEU A 271 11.10 0.19 7.41
CA LEU A 271 11.45 -0.43 6.13
C LEU A 271 10.59 -1.63 5.74
N ALA A 272 10.27 -2.50 6.71
CA ALA A 272 9.64 -3.80 6.46
C ALA A 272 8.42 -4.09 7.35
N GLY A 273 7.83 -3.09 8.00
CA GLY A 273 6.66 -3.25 8.86
C GLY A 273 5.40 -3.59 8.12
N GLY A 274 5.23 -3.04 6.95
CA GLY A 274 4.05 -3.18 6.10
C GLY A 274 2.80 -2.48 6.64
N GLU A 275 1.76 -2.51 5.82
CA GLU A 275 0.41 -2.04 6.16
C GLU A 275 0.30 -0.54 6.53
N ASP A 276 1.26 0.28 6.10
CA ASP A 276 1.16 1.74 6.23
C ASP A 276 0.36 2.38 5.08
N PHE A 277 0.23 1.68 3.93
CA PHE A 277 -0.59 2.07 2.77
C PHE A 277 -0.30 3.48 2.25
N GLU A 278 0.93 3.93 2.38
CA GLU A 278 1.42 5.14 1.75
C GLU A 278 1.84 4.85 0.30
N LEU A 279 1.80 5.87 -0.58
CA LEU A 279 2.33 5.71 -1.92
C LEU A 279 3.85 5.95 -1.92
N VAL A 280 4.56 5.09 -2.64
CA VAL A 280 5.95 5.30 -3.03
C VAL A 280 5.95 5.58 -4.53
N LEU A 281 6.49 6.73 -4.93
CA LEU A 281 6.42 7.23 -6.29
C LEU A 281 7.81 7.47 -6.86
N ALA A 282 7.99 7.21 -8.15
CA ALA A 282 9.19 7.58 -8.92
C ALA A 282 8.80 8.69 -9.89
N LEU A 283 9.36 9.87 -9.68
CA LEU A 283 9.01 11.10 -10.38
C LEU A 283 10.25 11.84 -10.90
N GLU A 284 10.10 12.52 -12.01
CA GLU A 284 11.07 13.51 -12.45
C GLU A 284 11.33 14.52 -11.32
N PRO A 285 12.60 14.93 -11.06
CA PRO A 285 12.97 15.73 -9.88
C PRO A 285 12.15 17.01 -9.66
N THR A 286 11.84 17.75 -10.72
CA THR A 286 11.04 18.99 -10.62
C THR A 286 9.61 18.70 -10.15
N TRP A 287 9.00 17.61 -10.65
CA TRP A 287 7.66 17.19 -10.21
C TRP A 287 7.68 16.64 -8.78
N ALA A 288 8.72 15.85 -8.44
CA ALA A 288 8.91 15.34 -7.10
C ALA A 288 8.99 16.46 -6.06
N GLN A 289 9.81 17.50 -6.36
CA GLN A 289 9.95 18.67 -5.49
C GLN A 289 8.61 19.42 -5.31
N ALA A 290 7.88 19.64 -6.40
CA ALA A 290 6.58 20.31 -6.36
C ALA A 290 5.53 19.49 -5.55
N LEU A 291 5.57 18.15 -5.64
CA LEU A 291 4.71 17.28 -4.84
C LEU A 291 5.04 17.37 -3.35
N ILE A 292 6.33 17.32 -2.98
CA ILE A 292 6.80 17.44 -1.59
C ILE A 292 6.33 18.76 -0.97
N GLU A 293 6.36 19.87 -1.73
CA GLU A 293 5.89 21.16 -1.28
C GLU A 293 4.36 21.25 -1.14
N THR A 294 3.63 20.44 -1.92
CA THR A 294 2.16 20.47 -1.98
C THR A 294 1.49 19.51 -1.00
N LEU A 295 2.11 18.33 -0.73
CA LEU A 295 1.53 17.25 0.06
C LEU A 295 2.20 17.15 1.43
N PRO A 296 1.53 17.53 2.53
CA PRO A 296 2.10 17.43 3.87
C PRO A 296 2.50 15.98 4.22
N GLY A 297 3.70 15.82 4.77
CA GLY A 297 4.27 14.52 5.13
C GLY A 297 4.98 13.79 3.99
N CYS A 298 4.88 14.31 2.77
CA CYS A 298 5.63 13.78 1.62
C CYS A 298 7.12 14.14 1.76
N CYS A 299 8.00 13.20 1.46
CA CYS A 299 9.45 13.43 1.51
C CYS A 299 10.17 12.67 0.40
N GLN A 300 11.37 13.13 0.07
CA GLN A 300 12.28 12.41 -0.80
C GLN A 300 12.91 11.26 -0.03
N LEU A 301 12.69 10.03 -0.52
CA LEU A 301 13.23 8.80 0.05
C LEU A 301 14.62 8.46 -0.52
N GLY A 302 14.87 8.83 -1.78
CA GLY A 302 16.06 8.47 -2.51
C GLY A 302 15.92 8.70 -4.01
N GLN A 303 16.57 7.85 -4.82
CA GLN A 303 16.60 8.00 -6.28
C GLN A 303 16.71 6.66 -7.00
N LEU A 304 16.11 6.57 -8.19
CA LEU A 304 16.34 5.47 -9.12
C LEU A 304 17.65 5.69 -9.90
N ARG A 305 18.48 4.64 -10.01
CA ARG A 305 19.76 4.68 -10.70
C ARG A 305 19.86 3.52 -11.70
N PRO A 306 20.70 3.65 -12.75
CA PRO A 306 20.96 2.54 -13.64
C PRO A 306 21.53 1.34 -12.87
N PRO A 307 21.22 0.10 -13.28
CA PRO A 307 21.88 -1.09 -12.73
C PRO A 307 23.40 -1.05 -12.92
N THR A 308 24.11 -1.73 -12.02
CA THR A 308 25.56 -1.87 -12.11
C THR A 308 25.95 -3.36 -12.15
N PRO A 309 27.18 -3.71 -12.50
CA PRO A 309 27.62 -5.11 -12.42
C PRO A 309 27.50 -5.72 -11.02
N ALA A 310 27.51 -4.89 -9.97
CA ALA A 310 27.39 -5.32 -8.57
C ALA A 310 25.95 -5.32 -8.04
N ALA A 311 25.02 -4.62 -8.71
CA ALA A 311 23.62 -4.49 -8.27
C ALA A 311 22.67 -4.56 -9.45
N ALA A 312 21.88 -5.64 -9.51
CA ALA A 312 20.88 -5.86 -10.57
C ALA A 312 19.63 -4.98 -10.37
N ALA A 313 18.80 -4.88 -11.40
CA ALA A 313 17.50 -4.22 -11.30
C ALA A 313 16.67 -4.82 -10.17
N GLY A 314 16.02 -3.95 -9.38
CA GLY A 314 15.26 -4.31 -8.18
C GLY A 314 16.11 -4.36 -6.90
N SER A 315 17.45 -4.15 -6.99
CA SER A 315 18.28 -4.05 -5.77
C SER A 315 18.05 -2.73 -5.07
N LEU A 316 18.11 -2.77 -3.71
CA LEU A 316 18.10 -1.61 -2.84
C LEU A 316 19.50 -1.38 -2.26
N LEU A 317 19.97 -0.15 -2.31
CA LEU A 317 21.24 0.28 -1.74
C LEU A 317 21.02 1.50 -0.85
N TRP A 318 21.87 1.67 0.15
CA TRP A 318 21.99 2.96 0.83
C TRP A 318 22.79 3.94 -0.03
N GLN A 319 22.33 5.18 -0.09
CA GLN A 319 23.03 6.26 -0.80
C GLN A 319 24.47 6.40 -0.30
N GLY A 320 25.40 6.43 -1.25
CA GLY A 320 26.83 6.49 -0.94
C GLY A 320 27.44 5.17 -0.46
N SER A 321 26.68 4.10 -0.41
CA SER A 321 27.15 2.74 -0.09
C SER A 321 26.92 1.81 -1.28
N ASN A 322 27.84 0.87 -1.48
CA ASN A 322 27.62 -0.24 -2.42
C ASN A 322 27.06 -1.50 -1.75
N GLN A 323 26.65 -1.38 -0.49
CA GLN A 323 26.11 -2.52 0.25
C GLN A 323 24.59 -2.61 0.03
N PRO A 324 24.06 -3.79 -0.31
CA PRO A 324 22.63 -4.03 -0.38
C PRO A 324 21.98 -3.79 0.99
N LEU A 325 20.75 -3.30 0.98
CA LEU A 325 19.88 -3.28 2.16
C LEU A 325 19.57 -4.73 2.54
N GLU A 326 20.19 -5.24 3.60
CA GLU A 326 19.91 -6.57 4.12
C GLU A 326 18.61 -6.59 4.94
N GLY A 327 17.83 -7.68 4.83
CA GLY A 327 16.64 -7.91 5.66
C GLY A 327 15.40 -7.11 5.26
N SER A 328 15.38 -6.52 4.07
CA SER A 328 14.26 -5.74 3.54
C SER A 328 13.21 -6.56 2.78
N THR A 329 13.15 -7.87 3.01
CA THR A 329 12.05 -8.68 2.46
C THR A 329 10.76 -8.30 3.17
N GLY A 330 9.80 -7.77 2.42
CA GLY A 330 8.47 -7.48 2.91
C GLY A 330 7.73 -8.72 3.41
N TYR A 331 6.47 -8.56 3.78
CA TYR A 331 5.60 -9.67 4.15
C TYR A 331 5.40 -10.62 2.96
N SER A 332 5.24 -11.92 3.23
CA SER A 332 4.89 -12.93 2.22
C SER A 332 3.92 -13.93 2.85
N HIS A 333 2.90 -14.31 2.10
CA HIS A 333 1.88 -15.27 2.55
C HIS A 333 2.34 -16.73 2.55
N PHE A 334 3.36 -17.08 1.74
CA PHE A 334 3.83 -18.45 1.55
C PHE A 334 5.35 -18.58 1.62
#